data_bc61db70abccf0de5b2e1ef87623a804
#
_entry.id   bc61db70abccf0de5b2e1ef87623a804
#
_cell.length_a   1.000
_cell.length_b   1.000
_cell.length_c   1.000
_cell.angle_alpha   90.00
_cell.angle_beta   90.00
_cell.angle_gamma   90.00
#
_symmetry.space_group_name_H-M   'P 1'
#
loop_
_entity.id
_entity.type
_entity.pdbx_description
1 polymer ?
#
loop_
_entity_poly.entity_id
_entity_poly.type
_entity_poly.pdbx_seq_one_letter_code
_entity_poly.pdbx_strand_id
1 'polypeptide(L)'
;YYLLSPGPTPVPERALSAAAEPIIHHRTPEFSAIFMEVTEGIQMVFGTKEEAYILTSSGTGAMEAAVVNLLSPGDKVLTINGGKFGERWGNICKAYGVAYKEIVLDPWGKDFTKEELAAELKAMPDCKAVFATLSETSSGAMFDIQGFGEVVAKTPAVLVVDGISGAGVTPCPMDDWKLDVFLSG
;
A
#
# COMPACT_ATOMS: atom_id res chain seq x y z
N TYR A 1 -0.74 30.58 -5.01
CA TYR A 1 -0.27 29.74 -3.92
C TYR A 1 0.14 28.41 -4.49
N TYR A 2 1.37 27.96 -4.23
CA TYR A 2 1.86 26.63 -4.62
C TYR A 2 2.05 25.80 -3.35
N LEU A 3 1.34 24.67 -3.26
CA LEU A 3 1.54 23.68 -2.19
C LEU A 3 2.67 22.74 -2.63
N LEU A 4 3.76 22.70 -1.86
CA LEU A 4 4.91 21.83 -2.10
C LEU A 4 5.04 20.77 -1.01
N SER A 5 3.98 20.56 -0.21
CA SER A 5 3.90 19.50 0.80
C SER A 5 3.50 18.17 0.15
N PRO A 6 3.85 17.03 0.75
CA PRO A 6 3.38 15.72 0.29
C PRO A 6 1.86 15.51 0.49
N GLY A 7 1.23 16.36 1.26
CA GLY A 7 -0.22 16.44 1.46
C GLY A 7 -0.55 17.60 2.42
N PRO A 8 -1.64 18.36 2.19
CA PRO A 8 -2.51 18.32 1.00
C PRO A 8 -1.82 18.79 -0.28
N THR A 9 -2.26 18.29 -1.41
CA THR A 9 -1.77 18.66 -2.75
C THR A 9 -2.83 19.44 -3.54
N PRO A 10 -2.45 20.25 -4.54
CA PRO A 10 -3.41 20.86 -5.44
C PRO A 10 -4.22 19.81 -6.20
N VAL A 11 -5.53 19.99 -6.26
CA VAL A 11 -6.42 19.14 -7.06
C VAL A 11 -6.53 19.75 -8.47
N PRO A 12 -6.35 18.96 -9.55
CA PRO A 12 -6.52 19.45 -10.91
C PRO A 12 -7.91 20.07 -11.14
N GLU A 13 -7.98 21.17 -11.90
CA GLU A 13 -9.25 21.88 -12.18
C GLU A 13 -10.31 20.96 -12.80
N ARG A 14 -9.91 20.03 -13.67
CA ARG A 14 -10.83 19.05 -14.27
C ARG A 14 -11.49 18.16 -13.20
N ALA A 15 -10.73 17.73 -12.19
CA ALA A 15 -11.27 16.92 -11.09
C ALA A 15 -12.23 17.73 -10.21
N LEU A 16 -11.87 19.01 -9.91
CA LEU A 16 -12.75 19.91 -9.18
C LEU A 16 -14.05 20.18 -9.94
N SER A 17 -13.99 20.41 -11.25
CA SER A 17 -15.15 20.62 -12.10
C SER A 17 -16.05 19.38 -12.12
N ALA A 18 -15.48 18.18 -12.27
CA ALA A 18 -16.23 16.93 -12.24
C ALA A 18 -16.90 16.70 -10.88
N ALA A 19 -16.25 17.07 -9.78
CA ALA A 19 -16.81 16.94 -8.43
C ALA A 19 -17.97 17.94 -8.18
N ALA A 20 -18.09 18.99 -8.99
CA ALA A 20 -19.19 19.97 -8.90
C ALA A 20 -20.43 19.59 -9.74
N GLU A 21 -20.34 18.56 -10.58
CA GLU A 21 -21.47 18.09 -11.37
C GLU A 21 -22.55 17.39 -10.49
N PRO A 22 -23.83 17.41 -10.94
CA PRO A 22 -24.89 16.72 -10.20
C PRO A 22 -24.61 15.23 -10.03
N ILE A 23 -24.90 14.72 -8.83
CA ILE A 23 -24.74 13.30 -8.51
C ILE A 23 -25.71 12.45 -9.33
N ILE A 24 -25.18 11.44 -10.03
CA ILE A 24 -25.98 10.44 -10.71
C ILE A 24 -26.25 9.24 -9.79
N HIS A 25 -27.32 8.52 -10.04
CA HIS A 25 -27.70 7.37 -9.21
C HIS A 25 -26.75 6.19 -9.46
N HIS A 26 -26.18 5.61 -8.39
CA HIS A 26 -25.17 4.55 -8.46
C HIS A 26 -25.64 3.21 -9.05
N ARG A 27 -26.96 2.99 -9.25
CA ARG A 27 -27.53 1.77 -9.86
C ARG A 27 -28.01 1.99 -11.30
N THR A 28 -27.40 2.91 -12.02
CA THR A 28 -27.70 3.16 -13.42
C THR A 28 -26.60 2.61 -14.33
N PRO A 29 -26.92 2.25 -15.59
CA PRO A 29 -25.91 1.84 -16.56
C PRO A 29 -24.82 2.91 -16.78
N GLU A 30 -25.21 4.18 -16.71
CA GLU A 30 -24.29 5.33 -16.84
C GLU A 30 -23.25 5.33 -15.72
N PHE A 31 -23.68 5.16 -14.46
CA PHE A 31 -22.74 5.06 -13.33
C PHE A 31 -21.84 3.83 -13.46
N SER A 32 -22.41 2.68 -13.86
CA SER A 32 -21.65 1.45 -14.06
C SER A 32 -20.52 1.64 -15.09
N ALA A 33 -20.81 2.34 -16.20
CA ALA A 33 -19.80 2.62 -17.22
C ALA A 33 -18.66 3.48 -16.68
N ILE A 34 -18.98 4.56 -15.94
CA ILE A 34 -17.97 5.40 -15.28
C ILE A 34 -17.15 4.60 -14.26
N PHE A 35 -17.80 3.78 -13.46
CA PHE A 35 -17.11 2.98 -12.44
C PHE A 35 -16.15 1.96 -13.06
N MET A 36 -16.53 1.33 -14.17
CA MET A 36 -15.65 0.42 -14.92
C MET A 36 -14.44 1.15 -15.49
N GLU A 37 -14.64 2.31 -16.13
CA GLU A 37 -13.54 3.14 -16.65
C GLU A 37 -12.56 3.55 -15.55
N VAL A 38 -13.07 3.96 -14.38
CA VAL A 38 -12.23 4.30 -13.22
C VAL A 38 -11.45 3.08 -12.73
N THR A 39 -12.07 1.91 -12.63
CA THR A 39 -11.41 0.68 -12.20
C THR A 39 -10.29 0.27 -13.16
N GLU A 40 -10.55 0.31 -14.47
CA GLU A 40 -9.52 0.06 -15.49
C GLU A 40 -8.36 1.07 -15.41
N GLY A 41 -8.68 2.34 -15.15
CA GLY A 41 -7.66 3.37 -14.93
C GLY A 41 -6.78 3.11 -13.71
N ILE A 42 -7.38 2.64 -12.61
CA ILE A 42 -6.63 2.25 -11.40
C ILE A 42 -5.73 1.03 -11.68
N GLN A 43 -6.25 0.01 -12.36
CA GLN A 43 -5.47 -1.16 -12.76
C GLN A 43 -4.26 -0.77 -13.61
N MET A 44 -4.43 0.15 -14.55
CA MET A 44 -3.34 0.67 -15.38
C MET A 44 -2.27 1.38 -14.53
N VAL A 45 -2.69 2.23 -13.59
CA VAL A 45 -1.75 2.94 -12.69
C VAL A 45 -1.00 1.98 -11.78
N PHE A 46 -1.67 0.95 -11.29
CA PHE A 46 -1.07 -0.06 -10.40
C PHE A 46 -0.30 -1.15 -11.16
N GLY A 47 -0.41 -1.20 -12.49
CA GLY A 47 0.24 -2.22 -13.31
C GLY A 47 -0.23 -3.64 -12.96
N THR A 48 -1.55 -3.81 -12.85
CA THR A 48 -2.16 -5.10 -12.49
C THR A 48 -3.36 -5.43 -13.38
N LYS A 49 -3.64 -6.73 -13.50
CA LYS A 49 -4.86 -7.27 -14.11
C LYS A 49 -5.87 -7.72 -13.04
N GLU A 50 -5.46 -7.72 -11.79
CA GLU A 50 -6.30 -8.11 -10.67
C GLU A 50 -7.35 -7.04 -10.35
N GLU A 51 -8.34 -7.42 -9.58
CA GLU A 51 -9.47 -6.57 -9.25
C GLU A 51 -9.06 -5.40 -8.35
N ALA A 52 -9.45 -4.18 -8.73
CA ALA A 52 -9.22 -2.97 -7.94
C ALA A 52 -10.47 -2.61 -7.13
N TYR A 53 -10.31 -2.45 -5.82
CA TYR A 53 -11.38 -2.09 -4.89
C TYR A 53 -11.28 -0.62 -4.49
N ILE A 54 -12.40 0.11 -4.62
CA ILE A 54 -12.50 1.50 -4.22
C ILE A 54 -13.22 1.57 -2.88
N LEU A 55 -12.50 1.99 -1.84
CA LEU A 55 -13.03 2.12 -0.48
C LEU A 55 -13.36 3.59 -0.19
N THR A 56 -14.55 3.86 0.35
CA THR A 56 -14.90 5.19 0.88
C THR A 56 -14.20 5.39 2.22
N SER A 57 -12.90 5.66 2.16
CA SER A 57 -12.04 5.77 3.33
C SER A 57 -10.79 6.59 3.03
N SER A 58 -9.86 6.62 3.96
CA SER A 58 -8.50 7.16 3.80
C SER A 58 -7.50 6.03 3.49
N GLY A 59 -6.27 6.38 3.12
CA GLY A 59 -5.19 5.39 2.99
C GLY A 59 -4.99 4.56 4.26
N THR A 60 -5.19 5.14 5.47
CA THR A 60 -5.17 4.35 6.72
C THR A 60 -6.27 3.30 6.73
N GLY A 61 -7.47 3.61 6.24
CA GLY A 61 -8.53 2.61 6.14
C GLY A 61 -8.23 1.52 5.12
N ALA A 62 -7.51 1.82 4.03
CA ALA A 62 -7.03 0.80 3.11
C ALA A 62 -5.97 -0.12 3.77
N MET A 63 -5.04 0.44 4.57
CA MET A 63 -4.10 -0.33 5.38
C MET A 63 -4.83 -1.25 6.36
N GLU A 64 -5.82 -0.71 7.07
CA GLU A 64 -6.65 -1.47 8.01
C GLU A 64 -7.42 -2.59 7.29
N ALA A 65 -8.01 -2.31 6.13
CA ALA A 65 -8.69 -3.31 5.31
C ALA A 65 -7.75 -4.46 4.92
N ALA A 66 -6.50 -4.18 4.54
CA ALA A 66 -5.52 -5.22 4.26
C ALA A 66 -5.28 -6.11 5.48
N VAL A 67 -5.03 -5.53 6.66
CA VAL A 67 -4.78 -6.30 7.88
C VAL A 67 -5.97 -7.18 8.25
N VAL A 68 -7.19 -6.63 8.29
CA VAL A 68 -8.36 -7.37 8.79
C VAL A 68 -8.89 -8.43 7.82
N ASN A 69 -8.60 -8.31 6.52
CA ASN A 69 -9.03 -9.29 5.53
C ASN A 69 -8.01 -10.40 5.30
N LEU A 70 -6.73 -10.16 5.55
CA LEU A 70 -5.67 -11.14 5.31
C LEU A 70 -5.30 -11.95 6.55
N LEU A 71 -5.56 -11.41 7.75
CA LEU A 71 -5.00 -11.93 8.99
C LEU A 71 -6.05 -12.20 10.05
N SER A 72 -5.71 -13.11 10.95
CA SER A 72 -6.46 -13.43 12.16
C SER A 72 -5.64 -13.12 13.41
N PRO A 73 -6.28 -12.88 14.57
CA PRO A 73 -5.56 -12.71 15.82
C PRO A 73 -4.60 -13.86 16.09
N GLY A 74 -3.35 -13.53 16.41
CA GLY A 74 -2.27 -14.49 16.64
C GLY A 74 -1.44 -14.86 15.41
N ASP A 75 -1.86 -14.49 14.19
CA ASP A 75 -0.98 -14.59 13.01
C ASP A 75 0.26 -13.72 13.20
N LYS A 76 1.38 -14.15 12.60
CA LYS A 76 2.68 -13.48 12.73
C LYS A 76 3.05 -12.79 11.42
N VAL A 77 3.50 -11.55 11.54
CA VAL A 77 3.88 -10.72 10.39
C VAL A 77 5.17 -9.96 10.63
N LEU A 78 5.78 -9.50 9.54
CA LEU A 78 6.88 -8.53 9.56
C LEU A 78 6.34 -7.16 9.14
N THR A 79 6.72 -6.10 9.86
CA THR A 79 6.45 -4.71 9.48
C THR A 79 7.76 -3.95 9.32
N ILE A 80 7.94 -3.26 8.19
CA ILE A 80 9.13 -2.46 7.91
C ILE A 80 8.81 -1.02 8.29
N ASN A 81 9.48 -0.53 9.34
CA ASN A 81 9.30 0.81 9.89
C ASN A 81 10.48 1.71 9.49
N GLY A 82 10.35 2.39 8.35
CA GLY A 82 11.30 3.41 7.89
C GLY A 82 10.87 4.83 8.18
N GLY A 83 9.79 5.01 8.95
CA GLY A 83 9.22 6.30 9.30
C GLY A 83 7.79 6.21 9.83
N LYS A 84 7.10 7.35 9.87
CA LYS A 84 5.76 7.48 10.48
C LYS A 84 4.68 6.63 9.81
N PHE A 85 4.81 6.37 8.51
CA PHE A 85 3.82 5.55 7.81
C PHE A 85 4.15 4.07 7.93
N GLY A 86 5.42 3.69 7.93
CA GLY A 86 5.86 2.33 8.26
C GLY A 86 5.48 1.91 9.69
N GLU A 87 5.64 2.81 10.69
CA GLU A 87 5.21 2.60 12.07
C GLU A 87 3.70 2.27 12.19
N ARG A 88 2.89 2.80 11.27
CA ARG A 88 1.43 2.61 11.29
C ARG A 88 1.02 1.16 11.11
N TRP A 89 1.76 0.38 10.32
CA TRP A 89 1.49 -1.04 10.12
C TRP A 89 1.51 -1.81 11.45
N GLY A 90 2.55 -1.61 12.26
CA GLY A 90 2.65 -2.22 13.58
C GLY A 90 1.51 -1.81 14.51
N ASN A 91 1.11 -0.53 14.48
CA ASN A 91 0.01 -0.03 15.29
C ASN A 91 -1.34 -0.67 14.90
N ILE A 92 -1.60 -0.85 13.60
CA ILE A 92 -2.81 -1.53 13.12
C ILE A 92 -2.77 -3.01 13.52
N CYS A 93 -1.68 -3.72 13.28
CA CYS A 93 -1.51 -5.12 13.69
C CYS A 93 -1.80 -5.30 15.18
N LYS A 94 -1.25 -4.43 16.03
CA LYS A 94 -1.48 -4.44 17.47
C LYS A 94 -2.96 -4.26 17.82
N ALA A 95 -3.67 -3.35 17.13
CA ALA A 95 -5.08 -3.08 17.38
C ALA A 95 -5.98 -4.30 17.11
N TYR A 96 -5.59 -5.13 16.13
CA TYR A 96 -6.33 -6.33 15.74
C TYR A 96 -5.78 -7.64 16.33
N GLY A 97 -4.85 -7.56 17.27
CA GLY A 97 -4.30 -8.74 17.93
C GLY A 97 -3.41 -9.61 17.05
N VAL A 98 -2.89 -9.05 15.96
CA VAL A 98 -1.91 -9.70 15.08
C VAL A 98 -0.52 -9.55 15.71
N ALA A 99 0.21 -10.64 15.83
CA ALA A 99 1.57 -10.63 16.34
C ALA A 99 2.53 -10.11 15.27
N TYR A 100 3.27 -9.05 15.56
CA TYR A 100 4.19 -8.49 14.58
C TYR A 100 5.61 -8.35 15.13
N LYS A 101 6.58 -8.56 14.25
CA LYS A 101 7.97 -8.16 14.44
C LYS A 101 8.21 -6.89 13.63
N GLU A 102 8.49 -5.81 14.33
CA GLU A 102 8.80 -4.54 13.69
C GLU A 102 10.30 -4.44 13.40
N ILE A 103 10.63 -4.16 12.15
CA ILE A 103 11.99 -3.87 11.69
C ILE A 103 12.13 -2.35 11.65
N VAL A 104 12.68 -1.80 12.72
CA VAL A 104 12.89 -0.34 12.83
C VAL A 104 14.18 0.05 12.14
N LEU A 105 14.09 0.93 11.15
CA LEU A 105 15.23 1.47 10.42
C LEU A 105 15.69 2.78 11.09
N ASP A 106 16.76 2.71 11.86
CA ASP A 106 17.31 3.84 12.59
C ASP A 106 18.73 4.17 12.06
N PRO A 107 19.00 5.43 11.64
CA PRO A 107 18.01 6.52 11.49
C PRO A 107 17.00 6.27 10.38
N TRP A 108 15.85 6.97 10.45
CA TRP A 108 14.87 6.95 9.34
C TRP A 108 15.55 7.36 8.04
N GLY A 109 15.17 6.68 6.95
CA GLY A 109 15.81 6.82 5.65
C GLY A 109 16.99 5.87 5.44
N LYS A 110 17.32 5.05 6.45
CA LYS A 110 18.26 3.93 6.29
C LYS A 110 17.67 2.92 5.32
N ASP A 111 18.51 2.39 4.45
CA ASP A 111 18.14 1.32 3.53
C ASP A 111 17.86 0.01 4.27
N PHE A 112 16.98 -0.81 3.68
CA PHE A 112 16.69 -2.17 4.10
C PHE A 112 16.71 -3.05 2.87
N THR A 113 17.66 -3.96 2.82
CA THR A 113 17.92 -4.75 1.63
C THR A 113 17.04 -5.99 1.54
N LYS A 114 16.86 -6.52 0.33
CA LYS A 114 16.15 -7.79 0.12
C LYS A 114 16.85 -8.97 0.80
N GLU A 115 18.18 -8.91 0.96
CA GLU A 115 18.98 -9.92 1.67
C GLU A 115 18.65 -9.92 3.17
N GLU A 116 18.51 -8.73 3.77
CA GLU A 116 18.07 -8.58 5.15
C GLU A 116 16.65 -9.10 5.33
N LEU A 117 15.72 -8.77 4.42
CA LEU A 117 14.36 -9.31 4.43
C LEU A 117 14.35 -10.85 4.33
N ALA A 118 15.18 -11.42 3.44
CA ALA A 118 15.28 -12.86 3.30
C ALA A 118 15.77 -13.54 4.58
N ALA A 119 16.71 -12.91 5.30
CA ALA A 119 17.19 -13.41 6.59
C ALA A 119 16.08 -13.38 7.66
N GLU A 120 15.29 -12.31 7.70
CA GLU A 120 14.15 -12.17 8.61
C GLU A 120 13.06 -13.21 8.35
N LEU A 121 12.70 -13.43 7.09
CA LEU A 121 11.71 -14.45 6.70
C LEU A 121 12.20 -15.86 6.99
N LYS A 122 13.48 -16.13 6.81
CA LYS A 122 14.09 -17.41 7.19
C LYS A 122 14.01 -17.66 8.71
N ALA A 123 14.15 -16.59 9.51
CA ALA A 123 14.03 -16.67 10.96
C ALA A 123 12.57 -16.78 11.43
N MET A 124 11.60 -16.45 10.59
CA MET A 124 10.16 -16.51 10.87
C MET A 124 9.43 -17.31 9.76
N PRO A 125 9.57 -18.64 9.70
CA PRO A 125 8.99 -19.44 8.61
C PRO A 125 7.46 -19.52 8.63
N ASP A 126 6.83 -19.11 9.72
CA ASP A 126 5.37 -18.99 9.89
C ASP A 126 4.85 -17.56 9.67
N CYS A 127 5.67 -16.68 9.08
CA CYS A 127 5.26 -15.33 8.69
C CYS A 127 4.13 -15.41 7.67
N LYS A 128 3.02 -14.69 7.93
CA LYS A 128 1.85 -14.62 7.05
C LYS A 128 1.89 -13.46 6.07
N ALA A 129 2.44 -12.34 6.50
CA ALA A 129 2.53 -11.14 5.66
C ALA A 129 3.78 -10.31 5.97
N VAL A 130 4.26 -9.63 4.95
CA VAL A 130 5.25 -8.56 5.05
C VAL A 130 4.56 -7.26 4.68
N PHE A 131 4.62 -6.27 5.56
CA PHE A 131 4.08 -4.93 5.33
C PHE A 131 5.21 -3.94 5.10
N ALA A 132 5.15 -3.24 3.97
CA ALA A 132 6.14 -2.25 3.57
C ALA A 132 5.48 -0.98 3.05
N THR A 133 6.26 0.09 2.93
CA THR A 133 5.86 1.36 2.30
C THR A 133 6.75 1.58 1.08
N LEU A 134 6.18 1.90 -0.08
CA LEU A 134 6.95 2.15 -1.29
C LEU A 134 7.82 3.42 -1.15
N SER A 135 7.18 4.51 -0.71
CA SER A 135 7.81 5.79 -0.47
C SER A 135 7.40 6.32 0.91
N GLU A 136 8.32 6.32 1.85
CA GLU A 136 8.08 6.80 3.21
C GLU A 136 8.08 8.32 3.23
N THR A 137 6.92 8.91 3.32
CA THR A 137 6.72 10.36 3.21
C THR A 137 7.48 11.15 4.27
N SER A 138 7.59 10.61 5.49
CA SER A 138 8.20 11.31 6.63
C SER A 138 9.72 11.39 6.54
N SER A 139 10.38 10.50 5.80
CA SER A 139 11.83 10.49 5.61
C SER A 139 12.27 10.77 4.17
N GLY A 140 11.35 10.62 3.19
CA GLY A 140 11.65 10.69 1.76
C GLY A 140 12.36 9.44 1.22
N ALA A 141 12.46 8.38 2.01
CA ALA A 141 13.08 7.14 1.59
C ALA A 141 12.17 6.33 0.66
N MET A 142 12.77 5.73 -0.37
CA MET A 142 12.13 4.71 -1.20
C MET A 142 12.76 3.36 -0.91
N PHE A 143 11.93 2.33 -0.81
CA PHE A 143 12.40 0.98 -0.57
C PHE A 143 12.40 0.13 -1.85
N ASP A 144 13.28 -0.88 -1.89
CA ASP A 144 13.39 -1.83 -2.99
C ASP A 144 12.22 -2.85 -2.97
N ILE A 145 11.02 -2.36 -3.27
CA ILE A 145 9.79 -3.18 -3.27
C ILE A 145 9.89 -4.30 -4.31
N GLN A 146 10.55 -4.08 -5.45
CA GLN A 146 10.81 -5.14 -6.43
C GLN A 146 11.61 -6.28 -5.82
N GLY A 147 12.72 -5.94 -5.16
CA GLY A 147 13.54 -6.93 -4.46
C GLY A 147 12.79 -7.64 -3.33
N PHE A 148 11.92 -6.93 -2.62
CA PHE A 148 11.08 -7.54 -1.58
C PHE A 148 10.11 -8.56 -2.20
N GLY A 149 9.47 -8.24 -3.32
CA GLY A 149 8.60 -9.17 -4.05
C GLY A 149 9.33 -10.42 -4.51
N GLU A 150 10.58 -10.28 -5.02
CA GLU A 150 11.40 -11.44 -5.40
C GLU A 150 11.69 -12.39 -4.23
N VAL A 151 11.79 -11.87 -3.03
CA VAL A 151 12.08 -12.64 -1.81
C VAL A 151 10.81 -13.24 -1.23
N VAL A 152 9.77 -12.42 -1.03
CA VAL A 152 8.51 -12.85 -0.42
C VAL A 152 7.82 -13.92 -1.27
N ALA A 153 7.84 -13.80 -2.60
CA ALA A 153 7.26 -14.80 -3.51
C ALA A 153 7.87 -16.21 -3.42
N LYS A 154 8.98 -16.38 -2.69
CA LYS A 154 9.60 -17.70 -2.41
C LYS A 154 9.14 -18.30 -1.07
N THR A 155 8.23 -17.64 -0.38
CA THR A 155 7.71 -18.01 0.94
C THR A 155 6.18 -18.13 0.89
N PRO A 156 5.54 -18.66 1.93
CA PRO A 156 4.08 -18.63 2.05
C PRO A 156 3.49 -17.25 2.44
N ALA A 157 4.34 -16.28 2.75
CA ALA A 157 3.89 -14.95 3.15
C ALA A 157 3.37 -14.15 1.93
N VAL A 158 2.47 -13.21 2.20
CA VAL A 158 2.02 -12.22 1.22
C VAL A 158 2.75 -10.89 1.40
N LEU A 159 2.99 -10.15 0.31
CA LEU A 159 3.58 -8.81 0.34
C LEU A 159 2.48 -7.75 0.19
N VAL A 160 2.35 -6.90 1.20
CA VAL A 160 1.40 -5.78 1.25
C VAL A 160 2.16 -4.47 1.24
N VAL A 161 1.87 -3.61 0.27
CA VAL A 161 2.63 -2.37 0.06
C VAL A 161 1.73 -1.15 0.11
N ASP A 162 2.07 -0.23 0.99
CA ASP A 162 1.52 1.13 1.01
C ASP A 162 2.20 1.98 -0.08
N GLY A 163 1.45 2.33 -1.10
CA GLY A 163 1.85 3.18 -2.21
C GLY A 163 1.25 4.59 -2.17
N ILE A 164 0.67 5.05 -1.04
CA ILE A 164 -0.04 6.33 -0.97
C ILE A 164 0.80 7.50 -1.52
N SER A 165 2.07 7.58 -1.19
CA SER A 165 2.96 8.63 -1.68
C SER A 165 3.72 8.25 -2.96
N GLY A 166 3.61 7.02 -3.44
CA GLY A 166 4.38 6.49 -4.56
C GLY A 166 3.57 6.14 -5.80
N ALA A 167 2.32 5.70 -5.64
CA ALA A 167 1.46 5.28 -6.74
C ALA A 167 1.25 6.40 -7.78
N GLY A 168 1.48 6.09 -9.06
CA GLY A 168 1.38 7.07 -10.14
C GLY A 168 2.52 8.11 -10.21
N VAL A 169 3.42 8.13 -9.23
CA VAL A 169 4.59 9.04 -9.17
C VAL A 169 5.87 8.29 -9.51
N THR A 170 5.99 7.08 -9.02
CA THR A 170 7.11 6.18 -9.30
C THR A 170 6.60 4.87 -9.88
N PRO A 171 7.38 4.19 -10.74
CA PRO A 171 6.99 2.86 -11.20
C PRO A 171 6.83 1.90 -10.02
N CYS A 172 5.71 1.20 -10.01
CA CYS A 172 5.47 0.07 -9.10
C CYS A 172 4.47 -0.89 -9.76
N PRO A 173 4.87 -1.60 -10.86
CA PRO A 173 3.99 -2.53 -11.53
C PRO A 173 3.76 -3.74 -10.63
N MET A 174 2.58 -3.79 -10.03
CA MET A 174 2.19 -4.74 -8.99
C MET A 174 2.44 -6.19 -9.40
N ASP A 175 1.95 -6.58 -10.59
CA ASP A 175 2.07 -7.97 -11.08
C ASP A 175 3.52 -8.35 -11.34
N ASP A 176 4.30 -7.48 -12.02
CA ASP A 176 5.69 -7.74 -12.36
C ASP A 176 6.57 -7.83 -11.10
N TRP A 177 6.29 -7.02 -10.10
CA TRP A 177 7.01 -6.99 -8.84
C TRP A 177 6.45 -7.97 -7.80
N LYS A 178 5.41 -8.75 -8.15
CA LYS A 178 4.83 -9.83 -7.34
C LYS A 178 4.31 -9.34 -5.99
N LEU A 179 3.61 -8.21 -6.03
CA LEU A 179 2.90 -7.71 -4.86
C LEU A 179 1.54 -8.43 -4.78
N ASP A 180 1.16 -8.85 -3.59
CA ASP A 180 -0.16 -9.47 -3.36
C ASP A 180 -1.23 -8.41 -3.07
N VAL A 181 -0.86 -7.33 -2.40
CA VAL A 181 -1.73 -6.16 -2.18
C VAL A 181 -0.94 -4.88 -2.34
N PHE A 182 -1.46 -3.98 -3.16
CA PHE A 182 -0.95 -2.62 -3.31
C PHE A 182 -2.07 -1.64 -3.01
N LEU A 183 -1.86 -0.69 -2.12
CA LEU A 183 -2.88 0.26 -1.71
C LEU A 183 -2.42 1.71 -1.89
N SER A 184 -3.39 2.58 -2.16
CA SER A 184 -3.18 4.02 -2.28
C SER A 184 -4.43 4.79 -1.79
N GLY A 185 -4.36 6.12 -1.82
CA GLY A 185 -5.46 6.99 -1.42
C GLY A 185 -5.33 8.42 -1.95
#